data_64392029a0ac19deac85247becec443b
#
_entry.id   64392029a0ac19deac85247becec443b
#
_cell.length_a   1.000
_cell.length_b   1.000
_cell.length_c   1.000
_cell.angle_alpha   90.00
_cell.angle_beta   90.00
_cell.angle_gamma   90.00
#
_symmetry.space_group_name_H-M   'P 1'
#
loop_
_entity.id
_entity.type
_entity.pdbx_description
1 polymer ?
#
loop_
_entity_poly.entity_id
_entity_poly.type
_entity_poly.pdbx_seq_one_letter_code
_entity_poly.pdbx_strand_id
1 'polypeptide(L)'
;MSTERLLLSDKYKAFLRCDVPTEFLEGTTAAGKTPVGLFKFILKVAESPKKLHILAADDTGAAEKNIIQKDLGILDDFGVLVEYKGNGSGEYKMPHLLFHTSGGDKIIFVVGYGNKRKWKDALGGQYGCLYIDEINTADIEFVREAAMRSDYLMATLNPDDPGLDVYKE
;
A
#
# COMPACT_ATOMS: atom_id res chain seq x y z
N MET A 1 -14.63 -3.74 23.71
CA MET A 1 -13.63 -4.10 22.68
C MET A 1 -13.67 -5.58 22.44
N SER A 2 -14.20 -6.02 21.31
CA SER A 2 -14.03 -7.40 20.93
C SER A 2 -12.59 -7.57 20.43
N THR A 3 -11.78 -8.27 21.17
CA THR A 3 -10.51 -8.80 20.68
C THR A 3 -10.81 -9.99 19.77
N GLU A 4 -11.29 -9.72 18.57
CA GLU A 4 -11.21 -10.73 17.53
C GLU A 4 -9.72 -10.94 17.23
N ARG A 5 -9.16 -11.99 17.79
CA ARG A 5 -7.84 -12.46 17.41
C ARG A 5 -7.90 -12.85 15.94
N LEU A 6 -7.23 -12.09 15.09
CA LEU A 6 -7.02 -12.47 13.71
C LEU A 6 -6.29 -13.81 13.69
N LEU A 7 -7.02 -14.90 13.47
CA LEU A 7 -6.45 -16.24 13.37
C LEU A 7 -5.77 -16.36 12.00
N LEU A 8 -4.48 -16.02 11.95
CA LEU A 8 -3.68 -16.15 10.76
C LEU A 8 -3.29 -17.60 10.52
N SER A 9 -3.46 -18.08 9.29
CA SER A 9 -2.93 -19.37 8.87
C SER A 9 -1.40 -19.38 8.95
N ASP A 10 -0.79 -20.57 9.02
CA ASP A 10 0.68 -20.71 9.03
C ASP A 10 1.33 -20.10 7.78
N LYS A 11 0.65 -20.14 6.65
CA LYS A 11 1.07 -19.51 5.40
C LYS A 11 1.21 -17.98 5.57
N TYR A 12 0.24 -17.33 6.19
CA TYR A 12 0.27 -15.89 6.44
C TYR A 12 1.30 -15.52 7.50
N LYS A 13 1.49 -16.35 8.53
CA LYS A 13 2.55 -16.14 9.52
C LYS A 13 3.94 -16.19 8.88
N ALA A 14 4.18 -17.15 8.00
CA ALA A 14 5.42 -17.26 7.23
C ALA A 14 5.63 -16.03 6.32
N PHE A 15 4.57 -15.58 5.65
CA PHE A 15 4.58 -14.35 4.84
C PHE A 15 4.95 -13.12 5.66
N LEU A 16 4.37 -12.93 6.84
CA LEU A 16 4.68 -11.79 7.71
C LEU A 16 6.13 -11.78 8.21
N ARG A 17 6.76 -12.96 8.33
CA ARG A 17 8.16 -13.11 8.76
C ARG A 17 9.17 -13.01 7.62
N CYS A 18 8.73 -13.16 6.39
CA CYS A 18 9.60 -13.08 5.22
C CYS A 18 10.14 -11.65 5.06
N ASP A 19 11.45 -11.52 4.88
CA ASP A 19 12.13 -10.24 4.71
C ASP A 19 12.81 -10.17 3.33
N VAL A 20 12.02 -9.81 2.33
CA VAL A 20 12.46 -9.62 0.95
C VAL A 20 12.03 -8.25 0.44
N PRO A 21 12.75 -7.65 -0.55
CA PRO A 21 12.44 -6.30 -1.01
C PRO A 21 11.16 -6.18 -1.85
N THR A 22 10.69 -7.28 -2.43
CA THR A 22 9.50 -7.29 -3.27
C THR A 22 8.63 -8.50 -2.97
N GLU A 23 7.36 -8.27 -2.73
CA GLU A 23 6.38 -9.31 -2.40
C GLU A 23 5.09 -9.11 -3.18
N PHE A 24 4.57 -10.20 -3.73
CA PHE A 24 3.29 -10.23 -4.42
C PHE A 24 2.33 -11.19 -3.73
N LEU A 25 1.11 -10.71 -3.51
CA LEU A 25 -0.01 -11.53 -3.03
C LEU A 25 -0.98 -11.80 -4.19
N GLU A 26 -0.97 -13.02 -4.65
CA GLU A 26 -1.86 -13.50 -5.70
C GLU A 26 -3.07 -14.22 -5.10
N GLY A 27 -4.24 -14.08 -5.72
CA GLY A 27 -5.46 -14.78 -5.32
C GLY A 27 -6.72 -13.94 -5.56
N THR A 28 -7.86 -14.54 -5.31
CA THR A 28 -9.15 -13.86 -5.40
C THR A 28 -9.33 -12.87 -4.23
N THR A 29 -10.19 -11.89 -4.42
CA THR A 29 -10.51 -10.89 -3.39
C THR A 29 -11.03 -11.50 -2.08
N ALA A 30 -11.66 -12.70 -2.15
CA ALA A 30 -12.17 -13.43 -0.98
C ALA A 30 -11.08 -14.14 -0.16
N ALA A 31 -9.83 -14.20 -0.64
CA ALA A 31 -8.75 -14.95 0.01
C ALA A 31 -8.09 -14.22 1.19
N GLY A 32 -8.54 -13.04 1.57
CA GLY A 32 -7.98 -12.25 2.68
C GLY A 32 -6.59 -11.65 2.40
N LYS A 33 -6.16 -11.62 1.14
CA LYS A 33 -4.83 -11.10 0.74
C LYS A 33 -4.64 -9.63 1.05
N THR A 34 -5.67 -8.80 0.86
CA THR A 34 -5.59 -7.36 1.08
C THR A 34 -5.37 -7.01 2.55
N PRO A 35 -6.16 -7.53 3.53
CA PRO A 35 -5.90 -7.25 4.94
C PRO A 35 -4.50 -7.67 5.42
N VAL A 36 -4.02 -8.84 5.01
CA VAL A 36 -2.69 -9.33 5.40
C VAL A 36 -1.58 -8.52 4.75
N GLY A 37 -1.73 -8.18 3.48
CA GLY A 37 -0.78 -7.33 2.75
C GLY A 37 -0.68 -5.94 3.35
N LEU A 38 -1.81 -5.33 3.69
CA LEU A 38 -1.84 -4.02 4.35
C LEU A 38 -1.20 -4.05 5.73
N PHE A 39 -1.48 -5.08 6.51
CA PHE A 39 -0.87 -5.25 7.83
C PHE A 39 0.65 -5.29 7.73
N LYS A 40 1.19 -6.12 6.83
CA LYS A 40 2.62 -6.20 6.58
C LYS A 40 3.21 -4.89 6.06
N PHE A 41 2.52 -4.22 5.13
CA PHE A 41 2.93 -2.92 4.61
C PHE A 41 3.08 -1.89 5.73
N ILE A 42 2.11 -1.78 6.62
CA ILE A 42 2.16 -0.84 7.74
C ILE A 42 3.31 -1.17 8.68
N LEU A 43 3.59 -2.45 8.96
CA LEU A 43 4.76 -2.86 9.73
C LEU A 43 6.07 -2.43 9.05
N LYS A 44 6.19 -2.62 7.75
CA LYS A 44 7.36 -2.20 6.97
C LYS A 44 7.55 -0.68 6.96
N VAL A 45 6.46 0.08 6.88
CA VAL A 45 6.50 1.55 7.00
C VAL A 45 7.05 1.96 8.38
N ALA A 46 6.57 1.33 9.44
CA ALA A 46 7.04 1.61 10.80
C ALA A 46 8.53 1.33 10.99
N GLU A 47 9.04 0.27 10.37
CA GLU A 47 10.45 -0.15 10.44
C GLU A 47 11.38 0.66 9.51
N SER A 48 10.84 1.29 8.48
CA SER A 48 11.64 2.01 7.47
C SER A 48 12.34 3.24 8.07
N PRO A 49 13.61 3.50 7.72
CA PRO A 49 14.28 4.74 8.12
C PRO A 49 13.77 5.97 7.34
N LYS A 50 13.05 5.77 6.25
CA LYS A 50 12.51 6.88 5.44
C LYS A 50 11.17 7.35 5.97
N LYS A 51 10.89 8.64 5.78
CA LYS A 51 9.63 9.28 6.20
C LYS A 51 8.51 9.07 5.18
N LEU A 52 8.83 9.08 3.88
CA LEU A 52 7.86 9.09 2.79
C LEU A 52 7.64 7.71 2.20
N HIS A 53 6.38 7.36 2.00
CA HIS A 53 5.91 6.08 1.47
C HIS A 53 4.76 6.30 0.50
N ILE A 54 4.39 5.27 -0.27
CA ILE A 54 3.31 5.34 -1.27
C ILE A 54 2.32 4.18 -1.11
N LEU A 55 1.05 4.50 -1.18
CA LEU A 55 -0.08 3.58 -1.33
C LEU A 55 -0.77 3.91 -2.65
N ALA A 56 -0.77 2.99 -3.59
CA ALA A 56 -1.33 3.19 -4.92
C ALA A 56 -2.51 2.26 -5.22
N ALA A 57 -3.53 2.82 -5.83
CA ALA A 57 -4.70 2.11 -6.37
C ALA A 57 -5.09 2.75 -7.70
N ASP A 58 -6.12 2.25 -8.36
CA ASP A 58 -6.58 2.79 -9.64
C ASP A 58 -6.84 4.31 -9.55
N ASP A 59 -7.58 4.71 -8.54
CA ASP A 59 -7.75 6.14 -8.18
C ASP A 59 -7.79 6.32 -6.65
N THR A 60 -7.76 7.57 -6.21
CA THR A 60 -7.79 7.88 -4.78
C THR A 60 -9.11 7.48 -4.11
N GLY A 61 -10.23 7.55 -4.83
CA GLY A 61 -11.53 7.10 -4.32
C GLY A 61 -11.58 5.59 -4.11
N ALA A 62 -10.98 4.81 -5.02
CA ALA A 62 -10.83 3.37 -4.87
C ALA A 62 -9.94 3.04 -3.66
N ALA A 63 -8.85 3.75 -3.45
CA ALA A 63 -8.00 3.59 -2.29
C ALA A 63 -8.76 3.89 -0.99
N GLU A 64 -9.48 4.99 -0.93
CA GLU A 64 -10.31 5.36 0.23
C GLU A 64 -11.32 4.28 0.58
N LYS A 65 -12.09 3.83 -0.41
CA LYS A 65 -13.19 2.88 -0.24
C LYS A 65 -12.69 1.47 0.10
N ASN A 66 -11.67 0.99 -0.58
CA ASN A 66 -11.29 -0.43 -0.55
C ASN A 66 -10.13 -0.74 0.40
N ILE A 67 -9.36 0.26 0.81
CA ILE A 67 -8.12 0.06 1.57
C ILE A 67 -8.14 0.85 2.88
N ILE A 68 -8.50 2.13 2.84
CA ILE A 68 -8.36 3.05 3.97
C ILE A 68 -9.54 2.95 4.92
N GLN A 69 -10.77 3.10 4.41
CA GLN A 69 -12.01 3.20 5.19
C GLN A 69 -12.80 1.90 5.30
N LYS A 70 -12.35 0.85 4.62
CA LYS A 70 -12.99 -0.46 4.61
C LYS A 70 -12.86 -1.17 5.97
N ASP A 71 -13.80 -2.05 6.31
CA ASP A 71 -13.67 -3.01 7.40
C ASP A 71 -12.39 -3.84 7.22
N LEU A 72 -11.59 -3.97 8.26
CA LEU A 72 -10.24 -4.53 8.22
C LEU A 72 -9.27 -3.73 7.30
N GLY A 73 -9.60 -2.50 6.97
CA GLY A 73 -8.71 -1.56 6.30
C GLY A 73 -7.80 -0.83 7.27
N ILE A 74 -7.06 0.15 6.75
CA ILE A 74 -6.03 0.83 7.55
C ILE A 74 -6.63 1.58 8.75
N LEU A 75 -7.72 2.33 8.56
CA LEU A 75 -8.31 3.10 9.67
C LEU A 75 -9.01 2.21 10.70
N ASP A 76 -9.55 1.07 10.27
CA ASP A 76 -10.18 0.12 11.19
C ASP A 76 -9.14 -0.55 12.09
N ASP A 77 -8.04 -1.02 11.52
CA ASP A 77 -6.99 -1.73 12.24
C ASP A 77 -6.02 -0.82 12.97
N PHE A 78 -5.72 0.35 12.43
CA PHE A 78 -4.64 1.25 12.89
C PHE A 78 -5.13 2.66 13.24
N GLY A 79 -6.44 2.89 13.34
CA GLY A 79 -7.02 4.24 13.50
C GLY A 79 -6.56 5.04 14.71
N VAL A 80 -5.97 4.39 15.72
CA VAL A 80 -5.34 5.07 16.87
C VAL A 80 -4.01 5.71 16.48
N LEU A 81 -3.29 5.14 15.51
CA LEU A 81 -1.94 5.53 15.09
C LEU A 81 -1.91 6.25 13.74
N VAL A 82 -2.98 6.16 12.96
CA VAL A 82 -3.04 6.65 11.58
C VAL A 82 -4.18 7.62 11.40
N GLU A 83 -3.89 8.79 10.81
CA GLU A 83 -4.89 9.77 10.40
C GLU A 83 -4.89 9.89 8.88
N TYR A 84 -6.08 9.93 8.28
CA TYR A 84 -6.21 10.16 6.83
C TYR A 84 -6.48 11.64 6.53
N LYS A 85 -5.61 12.23 5.70
CA LYS A 85 -5.69 13.62 5.23
C LYS A 85 -6.05 13.64 3.74
N GLY A 86 -7.33 13.44 3.42
CA GLY A 86 -7.81 13.30 2.04
C GLY A 86 -7.61 14.54 1.15
N ASN A 87 -7.50 15.71 1.75
CA ASN A 87 -7.25 16.98 1.05
C ASN A 87 -5.83 17.52 1.27
N GLY A 88 -4.96 16.70 1.84
CA GLY A 88 -3.63 17.13 2.25
C GLY A 88 -3.63 17.93 3.55
N SER A 89 -2.47 18.21 4.08
CA SER A 89 -2.27 19.07 5.25
C SER A 89 -0.83 19.58 5.31
N GLY A 90 -0.63 20.76 5.89
CA GLY A 90 0.70 21.34 6.07
C GLY A 90 1.46 21.50 4.74
N GLU A 91 2.66 20.99 4.68
CA GLU A 91 3.51 21.01 3.50
C GLU A 91 3.11 19.98 2.42
N TYR A 92 2.34 18.96 2.80
CA TYR A 92 1.91 17.88 1.89
C TYR A 92 0.49 18.14 1.40
N LYS A 93 0.35 18.66 0.19
CA LYS A 93 -0.95 19.02 -0.40
C LYS A 93 -1.70 17.85 -1.03
N MET A 94 -1.02 16.73 -1.24
CA MET A 94 -1.62 15.51 -1.77
C MET A 94 -2.36 14.73 -0.67
N PRO A 95 -3.37 13.92 -1.04
CA PRO A 95 -3.95 12.96 -0.11
C PRO A 95 -2.88 12.06 0.49
N HIS A 96 -2.87 11.92 1.81
CA HIS A 96 -1.90 11.10 2.51
C HIS A 96 -2.43 10.57 3.84
N LEU A 97 -1.80 9.51 4.32
CA LEU A 97 -1.95 9.01 5.67
C LEU A 97 -0.80 9.55 6.53
N LEU A 98 -1.13 10.06 7.70
CA LEU A 98 -0.16 10.43 8.72
C LEU A 98 -0.08 9.29 9.74
N PHE A 99 1.07 8.64 9.82
CA PHE A 99 1.28 7.49 10.70
C PHE A 99 2.26 7.85 11.81
N HIS A 100 1.76 7.80 13.05
CA HIS A 100 2.53 8.11 14.25
C HIS A 100 3.28 6.85 14.72
N THR A 101 4.59 6.88 14.66
CA THR A 101 5.45 5.77 15.12
C THR A 101 6.42 6.23 16.21
N SER A 102 6.99 5.27 16.95
CA SER A 102 8.03 5.56 17.95
C SER A 102 9.30 6.18 17.34
N GLY A 103 9.56 5.94 16.07
CA GLY A 103 10.68 6.53 15.30
C GLY A 103 10.35 7.87 14.65
N GLY A 104 9.17 8.46 14.94
CA GLY A 104 8.68 9.69 14.34
C GLY A 104 7.50 9.47 13.40
N ASP A 105 6.96 10.55 12.85
CA ASP A 105 5.82 10.50 11.95
C ASP A 105 6.23 10.04 10.55
N LYS A 106 5.43 9.16 9.98
CA LYS A 106 5.56 8.67 8.59
C LYS A 106 4.42 9.22 7.75
N ILE A 107 4.71 9.52 6.49
CA ILE A 107 3.73 9.98 5.51
C ILE A 107 3.57 8.92 4.44
N ILE A 108 2.35 8.48 4.20
CA ILE A 108 2.02 7.53 3.14
C ILE A 108 1.14 8.25 2.12
N PHE A 109 1.70 8.64 0.99
CA PHE A 109 0.93 9.29 -0.08
C PHE A 109 -0.04 8.31 -0.72
N VAL A 110 -1.27 8.77 -0.94
CA VAL A 110 -2.32 8.00 -1.64
C VAL A 110 -2.35 8.45 -3.09
N VAL A 111 -1.99 7.54 -4.01
CA VAL A 111 -1.77 7.83 -5.42
C VAL A 111 -2.71 7.01 -6.29
N GLY A 112 -3.38 7.65 -7.25
CA GLY A 112 -4.13 6.96 -8.30
C GLY A 112 -3.25 6.72 -9.54
N TYR A 113 -3.00 5.46 -9.90
CA TYR A 113 -2.20 5.14 -11.09
C TYR A 113 -2.99 5.23 -12.40
N GLY A 114 -4.32 5.36 -12.33
CA GLY A 114 -5.18 5.55 -13.51
C GLY A 114 -5.02 6.89 -14.21
N ASN A 115 -4.37 7.88 -13.59
CA ASN A 115 -4.13 9.20 -14.16
C ASN A 115 -2.63 9.54 -14.20
N LYS A 116 -2.04 9.44 -15.39
CA LYS A 116 -0.59 9.61 -15.62
C LYS A 116 -0.05 10.96 -15.13
N ARG A 117 -0.77 12.03 -15.37
CA ARG A 117 -0.34 13.38 -14.95
C ARG A 117 -0.23 13.47 -13.43
N LYS A 118 -1.24 12.95 -12.72
CA LYS A 118 -1.28 13.00 -11.26
C LYS A 118 -0.18 12.16 -10.63
N TRP A 119 0.05 10.93 -11.11
CA TRP A 119 1.06 10.10 -10.49
C TRP A 119 2.50 10.56 -10.83
N LYS A 120 2.71 11.17 -11.99
CA LYS A 120 4.02 11.77 -12.32
C LYS A 120 4.38 12.91 -11.37
N ASP A 121 3.40 13.75 -11.04
CA ASP A 121 3.61 14.82 -10.05
C ASP A 121 3.90 14.27 -8.65
N ALA A 122 3.32 13.12 -8.32
CA ALA A 122 3.52 12.47 -7.03
C ALA A 122 4.91 11.83 -6.87
N LEU A 123 5.51 11.30 -7.95
CA LEU A 123 6.76 10.55 -7.90
C LEU A 123 8.02 11.45 -8.00
N GLY A 124 8.06 12.50 -7.19
CA GLY A 124 9.18 13.45 -7.20
C GLY A 124 10.38 13.09 -6.32
N GLY A 125 10.29 12.05 -5.48
CA GLY A 125 11.29 11.75 -4.45
C GLY A 125 11.74 10.30 -4.40
N GLN A 126 12.38 9.95 -3.30
CA GLN A 126 12.74 8.59 -2.93
C GLN A 126 11.87 8.13 -1.77
N TYR A 127 11.36 6.92 -1.84
CA TYR A 127 10.37 6.38 -0.90
C TYR A 127 10.88 5.13 -0.18
N GLY A 128 10.35 4.85 1.01
CA GLY A 128 10.67 3.63 1.74
C GLY A 128 9.85 2.46 1.22
N CYS A 129 8.57 2.47 1.48
CA CYS A 129 7.66 1.39 1.14
C CYS A 129 6.63 1.82 0.09
N LEU A 130 6.35 0.92 -0.83
CA LEU A 130 5.34 1.08 -1.88
C LEU A 130 4.33 -0.07 -1.79
N TYR A 131 3.06 0.27 -1.72
CA TYR A 131 1.95 -0.68 -1.86
C TYR A 131 1.19 -0.39 -3.14
N ILE A 132 0.97 -1.41 -3.97
CA ILE A 132 0.17 -1.29 -5.20
C ILE A 132 -0.97 -2.30 -5.14
N ASP A 133 -2.20 -1.79 -5.08
CA ASP A 133 -3.40 -2.62 -5.13
C ASP A 133 -3.73 -2.98 -6.59
N GLU A 134 -4.02 -4.27 -6.81
CA GLU A 134 -4.32 -4.79 -8.16
C GLU A 134 -3.31 -4.36 -9.23
N ILE A 135 -2.03 -4.67 -9.00
CA ILE A 135 -0.92 -4.26 -9.86
C ILE A 135 -1.10 -4.71 -11.32
N ASN A 136 -1.84 -5.80 -11.55
CA ASN A 136 -2.16 -6.29 -12.89
C ASN A 136 -2.97 -5.30 -13.73
N THR A 137 -3.69 -4.36 -13.10
CA THR A 137 -4.44 -3.29 -13.79
C THR A 137 -3.67 -1.98 -13.89
N ALA A 138 -2.52 -1.88 -13.22
CA ALA A 138 -1.73 -0.65 -13.17
C ALA A 138 -1.00 -0.36 -14.49
N ASP A 139 -0.81 0.93 -14.77
CA ASP A 139 0.08 1.38 -15.84
C ASP A 139 1.50 0.89 -15.57
N ILE A 140 2.08 0.13 -16.50
CA ILE A 140 3.43 -0.44 -16.34
C ILE A 140 4.51 0.63 -16.16
N GLU A 141 4.34 1.79 -16.77
CA GLU A 141 5.26 2.92 -16.59
C GLU A 141 5.23 3.43 -15.15
N PHE A 142 4.04 3.53 -14.55
CA PHE A 142 3.89 3.84 -13.13
C PHE A 142 4.61 2.81 -12.24
N VAL A 143 4.38 1.52 -12.49
CA VAL A 143 4.98 0.43 -11.71
C VAL A 143 6.50 0.51 -11.73
N ARG A 144 7.10 0.70 -12.91
CA ARG A 144 8.55 0.85 -13.06
C ARG A 144 9.09 2.05 -12.31
N GLU A 145 8.51 3.21 -12.52
CA GLU A 145 8.96 4.46 -11.88
C GLU A 145 8.84 4.41 -10.36
N ALA A 146 7.72 3.92 -9.85
CA ALA A 146 7.49 3.83 -8.42
C ALA A 146 8.40 2.79 -7.75
N ALA A 147 8.58 1.62 -8.38
CA ALA A 147 9.45 0.57 -7.88
C ALA A 147 10.92 1.00 -7.82
N MET A 148 11.41 1.70 -8.85
CA MET A 148 12.78 2.21 -8.88
C MET A 148 13.08 3.22 -7.77
N ARG A 149 12.05 3.89 -7.25
CA ARG A 149 12.17 4.92 -6.22
C ARG A 149 11.88 4.42 -4.81
N SER A 150 11.60 3.12 -4.66
CA SER A 150 11.17 2.53 -3.38
C SER A 150 12.11 1.42 -2.96
N ASP A 151 12.31 1.29 -1.64
CA ASP A 151 13.16 0.24 -1.05
C ASP A 151 12.42 -1.10 -0.93
N TYR A 152 11.10 -1.03 -0.72
CA TYR A 152 10.23 -2.20 -0.53
C TYR A 152 8.96 -2.05 -1.35
N LEU A 153 8.58 -3.11 -2.05
CA LEU A 153 7.33 -3.20 -2.82
C LEU A 153 6.45 -4.34 -2.30
N MET A 154 5.22 -4.00 -1.96
CA MET A 154 4.13 -4.94 -1.72
C MET A 154 3.04 -4.70 -2.76
N ALA A 155 2.61 -5.73 -3.45
CA ALA A 155 1.53 -5.63 -4.43
C ALA A 155 0.54 -6.78 -4.32
N THR A 156 -0.72 -6.49 -4.62
CA THR A 156 -1.74 -7.52 -4.80
C THR A 156 -2.01 -7.78 -6.28
N LEU A 157 -2.24 -9.03 -6.62
CA LEU A 157 -2.54 -9.49 -7.97
C LEU A 157 -3.89 -10.18 -7.99
N ASN A 158 -4.64 -9.92 -9.06
CA ASN A 158 -5.79 -10.74 -9.42
C ASN A 158 -5.47 -11.48 -10.73
N PRO A 159 -5.45 -12.82 -10.78
CA PRO A 159 -4.94 -13.58 -11.92
C PRO A 159 -5.93 -13.67 -13.11
N ASP A 160 -6.92 -12.79 -13.21
CA ASP A 160 -7.99 -12.88 -14.20
C ASP A 160 -7.50 -12.68 -15.65
N ASP A 161 -6.34 -12.05 -15.87
CA ASP A 161 -5.77 -11.85 -17.21
C ASP A 161 -4.25 -12.01 -17.23
N PRO A 162 -3.74 -13.22 -17.51
CA PRO A 162 -2.30 -13.47 -17.58
C PRO A 162 -1.61 -12.80 -18.79
N GLY A 163 -2.36 -12.22 -19.72
CA GLY A 163 -1.82 -11.49 -20.86
C GLY A 163 -1.40 -10.06 -20.58
N LEU A 164 -1.69 -9.53 -19.41
CA LEU A 164 -1.31 -8.17 -19.01
C LEU A 164 0.22 -7.99 -18.93
N ASP A 165 0.69 -6.80 -19.29
CA ASP A 165 2.13 -6.50 -19.39
C ASP A 165 2.89 -6.70 -18.09
N VAL A 166 2.26 -6.50 -16.95
CA VAL A 166 2.86 -6.70 -15.62
C VAL A 166 3.34 -8.14 -15.40
N TYR A 167 2.71 -9.13 -16.03
CA TYR A 167 3.12 -10.54 -15.94
C TYR A 167 4.31 -10.89 -16.85
N LYS A 168 4.68 -10.00 -17.77
CA LYS A 168 5.81 -10.19 -18.70
C LYS A 168 7.13 -9.63 -18.17
N GLU A 169 7.06 -8.93 -17.06
CA GLU A 169 8.19 -8.28 -16.39
C GLU A 169 8.46 -8.88 -15.00
#